data_12e6f057d1f8d69e0226d1313034deb8
#
_entry.id   12e6f057d1f8d69e0226d1313034deb8
#
_cell.length_a   1.000
_cell.length_b   1.000
_cell.length_c   1.000
_cell.angle_alpha   90.00
_cell.angle_beta   90.00
_cell.angle_gamma   90.00
#
_symmetry.space_group_name_H-M   'P 1'
#
loop_
_entity.id
_entity.type
_entity.pdbx_description
1 polymer ?
#
loop_
_entity_poly.entity_id
_entity_poly.type
_entity_poly.pdbx_seq_one_letter_code
_entity_poly.pdbx_strand_id
1 'polypeptide(L)'
;MESANDPKKFSILGNYDNKIFWPVAILYGCIIAYAIIDPSGAGATFSSIQRFIIAHFSWLILLTGASAIFFSVWMACSSRFATVKLGAADEKPEFSFFAWVAMLFCAALGTGFVIFGAAEPLYHLFTAPTVMDAGSAGAVRGVPEAIRLSVVNWGLFGWPLFAVGGWAIGYAAYRHNKPLRTSTGLYGLLGERCNDTLVSKAVDVLAAIGTIGGVSMMIGLGVASISYAFQILFGIELGATGKFSIMLCFILTYIISTSTGLARGMRYLSESNGYITLGLLFAVLILGATPFTYVINMIMQVAGEFLFRLPQNLLWTDAGNFEPREWSGSWFIFYILWNISYVPYTGGFIARISRGRTMREFVCGTVLVPLFMTLLWFSVWGSNSCYEQLKGFLPLWETVQGSPEQALYILLGSFPFGSVLCFIAFICFLDFPVLILH
;
A
#
# COMPACT_ATOMS: atom_id res chain seq x y z
N MET A 1 14.37 40.95 3.79
CA MET A 1 13.45 41.47 4.81
C MET A 1 12.25 42.02 4.07
N GLU A 2 11.25 41.18 3.82
CA GLU A 2 9.97 41.65 3.27
C GLU A 2 8.84 40.97 4.06
N SER A 3 7.93 41.80 4.52
CA SER A 3 6.95 41.64 5.58
C SER A 3 6.13 40.35 5.57
N ALA A 4 6.31 39.58 6.62
CA ALA A 4 5.43 38.46 7.01
C ALA A 4 4.21 39.03 7.78
N ASN A 5 3.28 39.74 7.15
CA ASN A 5 1.98 40.08 7.76
C ASN A 5 0.98 40.50 6.68
N ASP A 6 0.54 39.52 5.86
CA ASP A 6 -0.70 39.66 5.12
C ASP A 6 -1.64 38.54 5.61
N PRO A 7 -2.79 38.85 6.25
CA PRO A 7 -3.74 37.82 6.66
C PRO A 7 -4.35 37.25 5.38
N LYS A 8 -3.76 36.15 4.89
CA LYS A 8 -4.26 35.40 3.73
C LYS A 8 -5.72 35.08 4.00
N LYS A 9 -6.63 35.71 3.26
CA LYS A 9 -8.02 35.31 3.17
C LYS A 9 -8.08 33.80 3.05
N PHE A 10 -8.75 33.15 3.98
CA PHE A 10 -9.06 31.73 3.92
C PHE A 10 -9.91 31.50 2.67
N SER A 11 -9.26 31.19 1.57
CA SER A 11 -9.94 30.64 0.40
C SER A 11 -10.09 29.16 0.71
N ILE A 12 -11.32 28.67 0.75
CA ILE A 12 -11.65 27.25 0.92
C ILE A 12 -10.91 26.37 -0.11
N LEU A 13 -10.51 26.96 -1.25
CA LEU A 13 -9.79 26.28 -2.32
C LEU A 13 -8.26 26.47 -2.29
N GLY A 14 -7.70 27.26 -1.36
CA GLY A 14 -6.25 27.49 -1.29
C GLY A 14 -5.62 28.04 -2.58
N ASN A 15 -4.29 28.03 -2.68
CA ASN A 15 -3.56 28.30 -3.93
C ASN A 15 -3.37 26.97 -4.67
N TYR A 16 -4.10 26.73 -5.75
CA TYR A 16 -3.95 25.55 -6.61
C TYR A 16 -3.50 25.93 -8.02
N ASP A 17 -2.81 24.99 -8.66
CA ASP A 17 -2.39 25.15 -10.06
C ASP A 17 -3.56 24.75 -10.97
N ASN A 18 -4.16 25.73 -11.63
CA ASN A 18 -5.30 25.54 -12.54
C ASN A 18 -5.02 24.50 -13.65
N LYS A 19 -3.77 24.37 -14.09
CA LYS A 19 -3.36 23.45 -15.14
C LYS A 19 -3.30 22.00 -14.66
N ILE A 20 -3.27 21.77 -13.35
CA ILE A 20 -3.32 20.44 -12.73
C ILE A 20 -4.74 20.15 -12.22
N PHE A 21 -5.32 21.10 -11.46
CA PHE A 21 -6.60 20.89 -10.79
C PHE A 21 -7.75 20.60 -11.76
N TRP A 22 -7.96 21.46 -12.76
CA TRP A 22 -9.12 21.32 -13.64
C TRP A 22 -9.12 20.04 -14.50
N PRO A 23 -8.01 19.63 -15.14
CA PRO A 23 -7.98 18.37 -15.85
C PRO A 23 -8.35 17.17 -14.96
N VAL A 24 -7.85 17.12 -13.73
CA VAL A 24 -8.15 16.05 -12.76
C VAL A 24 -9.61 16.12 -12.32
N ALA A 25 -10.12 17.29 -11.95
CA ALA A 25 -11.50 17.48 -11.50
C ALA A 25 -12.52 17.11 -12.59
N ILE A 26 -12.28 17.53 -13.84
CA ILE A 26 -13.15 17.21 -14.98
C ILE A 26 -13.13 15.71 -15.24
N LEU A 27 -11.96 15.07 -15.28
CA LEU A 27 -11.85 13.64 -15.52
C LEU A 27 -12.62 12.83 -14.46
N TYR A 28 -12.39 13.11 -13.17
CA TYR A 28 -13.09 12.41 -12.09
C TYR A 28 -14.59 12.73 -12.07
N GLY A 29 -14.97 13.96 -12.39
CA GLY A 29 -16.39 14.33 -12.57
C GLY A 29 -17.06 13.50 -13.66
N CYS A 30 -16.40 13.31 -14.81
CA CYS A 30 -16.89 12.44 -15.89
C CYS A 30 -16.95 10.97 -15.47
N ILE A 31 -15.91 10.46 -14.78
CA ILE A 31 -15.88 9.07 -14.28
C ILE A 31 -17.04 8.82 -13.31
N ILE A 32 -17.23 9.71 -12.35
CA ILE A 32 -18.31 9.62 -11.35
C ILE A 32 -19.69 9.68 -12.03
N ALA A 33 -19.90 10.64 -12.94
CA ALA A 33 -21.13 10.77 -13.70
C ALA A 33 -21.43 9.49 -14.51
N TYR A 34 -20.42 8.93 -15.19
CA TYR A 34 -20.57 7.68 -15.93
C TYR A 34 -20.92 6.51 -15.01
N ALA A 35 -20.22 6.38 -13.87
CA ALA A 35 -20.47 5.31 -12.91
C ALA A 35 -21.89 5.40 -12.27
N ILE A 36 -22.46 6.62 -12.14
CA ILE A 36 -23.81 6.82 -11.62
C ILE A 36 -24.85 6.49 -12.70
N ILE A 37 -24.65 6.93 -13.96
CA ILE A 37 -25.60 6.75 -15.06
C ILE A 37 -25.66 5.29 -15.52
N ASP A 38 -24.49 4.64 -15.67
CA ASP A 38 -24.39 3.26 -16.13
C ASP A 38 -23.26 2.52 -15.35
N PRO A 39 -23.55 2.02 -14.15
CA PRO A 39 -22.55 1.31 -13.33
C PRO A 39 -21.97 0.07 -14.03
N SER A 40 -22.80 -0.67 -14.77
CA SER A 40 -22.37 -1.88 -15.48
C SER A 40 -21.46 -1.57 -16.67
N GLY A 41 -21.81 -0.58 -17.46
CA GLY A 41 -21.00 -0.10 -18.57
C GLY A 41 -19.67 0.50 -18.10
N ALA A 42 -19.69 1.26 -17.01
CA ALA A 42 -18.48 1.79 -16.39
C ALA A 42 -17.55 0.64 -15.95
N GLY A 43 -18.07 -0.37 -15.25
CA GLY A 43 -17.31 -1.56 -14.86
C GLY A 43 -16.70 -2.31 -16.04
N ALA A 44 -17.50 -2.53 -17.11
CA ALA A 44 -17.04 -3.18 -18.33
C ALA A 44 -15.92 -2.38 -19.05
N THR A 45 -16.06 -1.04 -19.08
CA THR A 45 -15.07 -0.14 -19.67
C THR A 45 -13.75 -0.19 -18.92
N PHE A 46 -13.76 -0.07 -17.58
CA PHE A 46 -12.54 -0.14 -16.78
C PHE A 46 -11.87 -1.51 -16.86
N SER A 47 -12.65 -2.60 -16.85
CA SER A 47 -12.13 -3.96 -17.05
C SER A 47 -11.48 -4.13 -18.42
N SER A 48 -12.03 -3.51 -19.46
CA SER A 48 -11.46 -3.54 -20.81
C SER A 48 -10.14 -2.77 -20.91
N ILE A 49 -10.08 -1.59 -20.27
CA ILE A 49 -8.83 -0.80 -20.17
C ILE A 49 -7.77 -1.60 -19.40
N GLN A 50 -8.14 -2.22 -18.29
CA GLN A 50 -7.23 -3.05 -17.50
C GLN A 50 -6.67 -4.21 -18.33
N ARG A 51 -7.53 -4.97 -19.04
CA ARG A 51 -7.11 -6.06 -19.92
C ARG A 51 -6.19 -5.58 -21.04
N PHE A 52 -6.49 -4.42 -21.64
CA PHE A 52 -5.61 -3.82 -22.66
C PHE A 52 -4.22 -3.50 -22.09
N ILE A 53 -4.15 -2.89 -20.91
CA ILE A 53 -2.87 -2.57 -20.23
C ILE A 53 -2.09 -3.85 -19.93
N ILE A 54 -2.75 -4.86 -19.36
CA ILE A 54 -2.11 -6.15 -19.06
C ILE A 54 -1.60 -6.82 -20.33
N ALA A 55 -2.39 -6.87 -21.40
CA ALA A 55 -2.00 -7.54 -22.64
C ALA A 55 -0.79 -6.90 -23.32
N HIS A 56 -0.67 -5.57 -23.28
CA HIS A 56 0.33 -4.86 -24.08
C HIS A 56 1.51 -4.33 -23.27
N PHE A 57 1.34 -4.02 -21.98
CA PHE A 57 2.33 -3.30 -21.17
C PHE A 57 2.86 -4.08 -19.96
N SER A 58 2.45 -5.34 -19.74
CA SER A 58 2.92 -6.14 -18.60
C SER A 58 4.44 -6.20 -18.52
N TRP A 59 5.13 -6.40 -19.65
CA TRP A 59 6.59 -6.45 -19.69
C TRP A 59 7.25 -5.14 -19.24
N LEU A 60 6.68 -3.99 -19.61
CA LEU A 60 7.20 -2.67 -19.24
C LEU A 60 6.97 -2.39 -17.76
N ILE A 61 5.80 -2.77 -17.25
CA ILE A 61 5.43 -2.60 -15.85
C ILE A 61 6.34 -3.45 -14.94
N LEU A 62 6.55 -4.72 -15.28
CA LEU A 62 7.48 -5.60 -14.57
C LEU A 62 8.91 -5.09 -14.63
N LEU A 63 9.36 -4.63 -15.81
CA LEU A 63 10.69 -4.04 -15.97
C LEU A 63 10.86 -2.79 -15.10
N THR A 64 9.81 -1.96 -14.94
CA THR A 64 9.83 -0.79 -14.07
C THR A 64 10.00 -1.20 -12.61
N GLY A 65 9.21 -2.17 -12.13
CA GLY A 65 9.33 -2.72 -10.77
C GLY A 65 10.71 -3.31 -10.51
N ALA A 66 11.18 -4.18 -11.41
CA ALA A 66 12.51 -4.79 -11.33
C ALA A 66 13.63 -3.73 -11.33
N SER A 67 13.53 -2.73 -12.21
CA SER A 67 14.51 -1.64 -12.27
C SER A 67 14.57 -0.84 -10.96
N ALA A 68 13.44 -0.59 -10.32
CA ALA A 68 13.40 0.08 -9.04
C ALA A 68 14.11 -0.73 -7.94
N ILE A 69 13.95 -2.06 -7.95
CA ILE A 69 14.63 -2.97 -7.01
C ILE A 69 16.14 -2.94 -7.23
N PHE A 70 16.59 -3.15 -8.48
CA PHE A 70 18.02 -3.13 -8.81
C PHE A 70 18.65 -1.77 -8.50
N PHE A 71 17.95 -0.69 -8.81
CA PHE A 71 18.42 0.66 -8.53
C PHE A 71 18.49 0.94 -7.02
N SER A 72 17.52 0.46 -6.24
CA SER A 72 17.57 0.55 -4.77
C SER A 72 18.77 -0.20 -4.19
N VAL A 73 19.06 -1.41 -4.67
CA VAL A 73 20.25 -2.15 -4.25
C VAL A 73 21.52 -1.39 -4.62
N TRP A 74 21.60 -0.84 -5.83
CA TRP A 74 22.73 -0.02 -6.27
C TRP A 74 22.90 1.23 -5.39
N MET A 75 21.81 1.95 -5.07
CA MET A 75 21.84 3.12 -4.19
C MET A 75 22.39 2.77 -2.79
N ALA A 76 21.98 1.63 -2.23
CA ALA A 76 22.44 1.18 -0.92
C ALA A 76 23.90 0.74 -0.91
N CYS A 77 24.38 0.08 -1.99
CA CYS A 77 25.71 -0.51 -2.08
C CYS A 77 26.76 0.45 -2.65
N SER A 78 26.36 1.53 -3.34
CA SER A 78 27.30 2.46 -3.98
C SER A 78 28.24 3.11 -2.98
N SER A 79 29.56 2.92 -3.15
CA SER A 79 30.57 3.58 -2.31
C SER A 79 30.61 5.10 -2.52
N ARG A 80 30.24 5.57 -3.73
CA ARG A 80 30.27 6.98 -4.12
C ARG A 80 29.08 7.78 -3.61
N PHE A 81 27.87 7.20 -3.69
CA PHE A 81 26.63 7.93 -3.45
C PHE A 81 25.93 7.57 -2.14
N ALA A 82 26.24 6.44 -1.55
CA ALA A 82 25.56 5.94 -0.35
C ALA A 82 25.64 6.89 0.85
N THR A 83 26.66 7.74 0.92
CA THR A 83 26.87 8.73 1.99
C THR A 83 26.26 10.10 1.69
N VAL A 84 25.73 10.32 0.48
CA VAL A 84 25.06 11.57 0.11
C VAL A 84 23.83 11.74 1.00
N LYS A 85 23.67 12.93 1.60
CA LYS A 85 22.56 13.24 2.48
C LYS A 85 21.37 13.83 1.72
N LEU A 86 20.20 13.52 2.19
CA LEU A 86 18.94 14.14 1.77
C LEU A 86 18.80 15.48 2.49
N GLY A 87 19.37 16.54 1.89
CA GLY A 87 19.51 17.87 2.47
C GLY A 87 20.94 18.39 2.41
N ALA A 88 21.29 19.34 3.27
CA ALA A 88 22.64 19.90 3.35
C ALA A 88 23.66 18.82 3.84
N ALA A 89 24.93 19.01 3.51
CA ALA A 89 25.95 18.01 3.83
C ALA A 89 26.17 17.84 5.35
N ASP A 90 25.99 18.90 6.11
CA ASP A 90 26.11 18.97 7.58
C ASP A 90 24.76 18.75 8.29
N GLU A 91 23.67 18.64 7.56
CA GLU A 91 22.32 18.50 8.14
C GLU A 91 22.20 17.20 8.94
N LYS A 92 21.60 17.31 10.14
CA LYS A 92 21.34 16.16 11.00
C LYS A 92 19.89 15.69 10.79
N PRO A 93 19.62 14.38 10.92
CA PRO A 93 18.26 13.87 10.89
C PRO A 93 17.38 14.54 11.95
N GLU A 94 16.18 14.96 11.56
CA GLU A 94 15.18 15.56 12.45
C GLU A 94 14.66 14.57 13.48
N PHE A 95 14.50 13.31 13.09
CA PHE A 95 13.96 12.24 13.92
C PHE A 95 15.07 11.27 14.33
N SER A 96 14.98 10.76 15.57
CA SER A 96 15.82 9.63 15.99
C SER A 96 15.64 8.44 15.06
N PHE A 97 16.63 7.52 15.02
CA PHE A 97 16.53 6.33 14.16
C PHE A 97 15.29 5.50 14.47
N PHE A 98 14.98 5.28 15.74
CA PHE A 98 13.82 4.51 16.17
C PHE A 98 12.49 5.18 15.77
N ALA A 99 12.33 6.47 16.02
CA ALA A 99 11.12 7.21 15.63
C ALA A 99 10.90 7.19 14.10
N TRP A 100 11.97 7.34 13.33
CA TRP A 100 11.93 7.27 11.88
C TRP A 100 11.53 5.89 11.36
N VAL A 101 12.11 4.81 11.91
CA VAL A 101 11.72 3.43 11.60
C VAL A 101 10.26 3.17 11.94
N ALA A 102 9.80 3.67 13.10
CA ALA A 102 8.40 3.54 13.48
C ALA A 102 7.45 4.26 12.51
N MET A 103 7.82 5.47 12.04
CA MET A 103 7.03 6.19 11.03
C MET A 103 7.01 5.48 9.67
N LEU A 104 8.14 4.90 9.22
CA LEU A 104 8.19 4.06 8.02
C LEU A 104 7.31 2.83 8.18
N PHE A 105 7.33 2.20 9.34
CA PHE A 105 6.50 1.05 9.65
C PHE A 105 5.00 1.41 9.63
N CYS A 106 4.61 2.50 10.29
CA CYS A 106 3.21 2.95 10.28
C CYS A 106 2.72 3.31 8.85
N ALA A 107 3.61 3.84 8.00
CA ALA A 107 3.28 4.11 6.60
C ALA A 107 3.06 2.82 5.78
N ALA A 108 3.62 1.68 6.23
CA ALA A 108 3.41 0.37 5.60
C ALA A 108 2.06 -0.25 5.93
N LEU A 109 1.50 0.10 7.07
CA LEU A 109 0.27 -0.48 7.60
C LEU A 109 -0.95 0.25 7.05
N GLY A 110 -1.46 -0.19 5.92
CA GLY A 110 -2.70 0.34 5.33
C GLY A 110 -3.88 -0.63 5.53
N THR A 111 -5.11 -0.14 5.30
CA THR A 111 -6.36 -0.94 5.37
C THR A 111 -6.24 -2.27 4.63
N GLY A 112 -5.75 -2.21 3.38
CA GLY A 112 -5.54 -3.40 2.57
C GLY A 112 -4.57 -4.40 3.20
N PHE A 113 -3.48 -3.92 3.80
CA PHE A 113 -2.49 -4.77 4.45
C PHE A 113 -3.09 -5.64 5.56
N VAL A 114 -4.00 -5.07 6.36
CA VAL A 114 -4.66 -5.81 7.44
C VAL A 114 -5.67 -6.81 6.89
N ILE A 115 -6.51 -6.41 5.93
CA ILE A 115 -7.52 -7.29 5.30
C ILE A 115 -6.84 -8.45 4.57
N PHE A 116 -5.89 -8.14 3.70
CA PHE A 116 -5.25 -9.14 2.85
C PHE A 116 -4.26 -10.04 3.60
N GLY A 117 -3.90 -9.71 4.84
CA GLY A 117 -3.11 -10.60 5.70
C GLY A 117 -3.69 -12.00 5.82
N ALA A 118 -5.00 -12.10 6.03
CA ALA A 118 -5.72 -13.36 6.08
C ALA A 118 -6.17 -13.87 4.71
N ALA A 119 -6.53 -12.97 3.79
CA ALA A 119 -7.20 -13.32 2.53
C ALA A 119 -6.23 -13.69 1.40
N GLU A 120 -5.16 -12.92 1.19
CA GLU A 120 -4.30 -13.08 0.01
C GLU A 120 -3.55 -14.41 -0.05
N PRO A 121 -3.01 -14.96 1.07
CA PRO A 121 -2.43 -16.29 1.04
C PRO A 121 -3.40 -17.38 0.59
N LEU A 122 -4.69 -17.25 0.89
CA LEU A 122 -5.72 -18.19 0.40
C LEU A 122 -5.94 -18.03 -1.11
N TYR A 123 -6.00 -16.80 -1.64
CA TYR A 123 -6.08 -16.59 -3.08
C TYR A 123 -4.89 -17.28 -3.79
N HIS A 124 -3.69 -17.07 -3.32
CA HIS A 124 -2.51 -17.69 -3.94
C HIS A 124 -2.49 -19.21 -3.79
N LEU A 125 -2.92 -19.73 -2.65
CA LEU A 125 -2.97 -21.16 -2.40
C LEU A 125 -3.87 -21.90 -3.40
N PHE A 126 -4.99 -21.27 -3.79
CA PHE A 126 -5.99 -21.92 -4.65
C PHE A 126 -5.94 -21.47 -6.11
N THR A 127 -5.28 -20.36 -6.46
CA THR A 127 -5.32 -19.80 -7.82
C THR A 127 -3.96 -19.54 -8.44
N ALA A 128 -2.86 -19.48 -7.66
CA ALA A 128 -1.56 -19.13 -8.24
C ALA A 128 -1.01 -20.28 -9.13
N PRO A 129 -0.62 -19.99 -10.39
CA PRO A 129 -0.08 -20.99 -11.30
C PRO A 129 1.14 -21.71 -10.74
N THR A 130 2.05 -21.01 -10.08
CA THR A 130 3.25 -21.62 -9.48
C THR A 130 2.93 -22.63 -8.36
N VAL A 131 1.82 -22.46 -7.68
CA VAL A 131 1.30 -23.42 -6.68
C VAL A 131 0.60 -24.58 -7.40
N MET A 132 -0.19 -24.28 -8.44
CA MET A 132 -0.93 -25.28 -9.21
C MET A 132 -0.01 -26.20 -10.02
N ASP A 133 0.97 -25.62 -10.72
CA ASP A 133 1.93 -26.36 -11.54
C ASP A 133 2.80 -27.31 -10.72
N ALA A 134 3.07 -26.96 -9.46
CA ALA A 134 3.77 -27.84 -8.52
C ALA A 134 2.89 -29.00 -8.00
N GLY A 135 1.63 -29.10 -8.43
CA GLY A 135 0.67 -30.09 -7.95
C GLY A 135 0.30 -29.92 -6.48
N SER A 136 0.47 -28.71 -5.94
CA SER A 136 0.29 -28.38 -4.53
C SER A 136 -0.87 -27.43 -4.25
N ALA A 137 -1.67 -27.07 -5.26
CA ALA A 137 -2.84 -26.22 -5.11
C ALA A 137 -3.81 -26.79 -4.07
N GLY A 138 -4.21 -25.97 -3.11
CA GLY A 138 -5.06 -26.41 -2.00
C GLY A 138 -4.42 -27.44 -1.06
N ALA A 139 -3.11 -27.69 -1.16
CA ALA A 139 -2.38 -28.63 -0.32
C ALA A 139 -1.42 -27.92 0.65
N VAL A 140 -1.09 -28.60 1.75
CA VAL A 140 -0.16 -28.07 2.78
C VAL A 140 1.18 -27.64 2.18
N ARG A 141 1.68 -28.34 1.16
CA ARG A 141 2.95 -27.98 0.47
C ARG A 141 2.89 -26.66 -0.30
N GLY A 142 1.71 -26.19 -0.70
CA GLY A 142 1.51 -24.91 -1.38
C GLY A 142 1.54 -23.70 -0.44
N VAL A 143 1.36 -23.90 0.87
CA VAL A 143 1.24 -22.79 1.84
C VAL A 143 2.46 -21.86 1.86
N PRO A 144 3.71 -22.36 1.93
CA PRO A 144 4.88 -21.47 1.92
C PRO A 144 4.96 -20.60 0.65
N GLU A 145 4.67 -21.19 -0.52
CA GLU A 145 4.66 -20.49 -1.79
C GLU A 145 3.56 -19.42 -1.84
N ALA A 146 2.35 -19.74 -1.38
CA ALA A 146 1.23 -18.82 -1.34
C ALA A 146 1.54 -17.60 -0.45
N ILE A 147 2.08 -17.82 0.75
CA ILE A 147 2.51 -16.74 1.65
C ILE A 147 3.64 -15.93 1.02
N ARG A 148 4.62 -16.58 0.39
CA ARG A 148 5.74 -15.92 -0.27
C ARG A 148 5.27 -14.96 -1.38
N LEU A 149 4.27 -15.33 -2.17
CA LEU A 149 3.69 -14.47 -3.19
C LEU A 149 3.08 -13.20 -2.59
N SER A 150 2.38 -13.31 -1.46
CA SER A 150 1.88 -12.15 -0.74
C SER A 150 3.02 -11.24 -0.25
N VAL A 151 4.12 -11.83 0.25
CA VAL A 151 5.31 -11.05 0.65
C VAL A 151 5.94 -10.32 -0.55
N VAL A 152 5.96 -10.92 -1.73
CA VAL A 152 6.44 -10.27 -2.96
C VAL A 152 5.55 -9.08 -3.32
N ASN A 153 4.24 -9.25 -3.32
CA ASN A 153 3.28 -8.22 -3.70
C ASN A 153 3.36 -7.00 -2.79
N TRP A 154 3.28 -7.20 -1.48
CA TRP A 154 3.23 -6.11 -0.49
C TRP A 154 4.59 -5.58 -0.07
N GLY A 155 5.60 -6.41 -0.08
CA GLY A 155 6.94 -6.04 0.40
C GLY A 155 7.87 -5.59 -0.71
N LEU A 156 7.93 -6.35 -1.81
CA LEU A 156 8.96 -6.15 -2.82
C LEU A 156 8.57 -5.15 -3.89
N PHE A 157 7.34 -5.20 -4.40
CA PHE A 157 6.95 -4.37 -5.55
C PHE A 157 6.69 -2.90 -5.20
N GLY A 158 6.39 -2.57 -3.94
CA GLY A 158 6.06 -1.21 -3.53
C GLY A 158 7.27 -0.41 -3.03
N TRP A 159 7.95 -0.91 -2.04
CA TRP A 159 8.92 -0.14 -1.27
C TRP A 159 10.13 0.36 -2.05
N PRO A 160 10.71 -0.41 -2.99
CA PRO A 160 11.74 0.11 -3.89
C PRO A 160 11.27 1.27 -4.77
N LEU A 161 10.02 1.24 -5.27
CA LEU A 161 9.45 2.34 -6.03
C LEU A 161 9.34 3.61 -5.17
N PHE A 162 8.88 3.47 -3.92
CA PHE A 162 8.82 4.59 -2.97
C PHE A 162 10.21 5.11 -2.60
N ALA A 163 11.20 4.23 -2.44
CA ALA A 163 12.57 4.63 -2.16
C ALA A 163 13.18 5.43 -3.32
N VAL A 164 13.05 4.94 -4.56
CA VAL A 164 13.60 5.62 -5.74
C VAL A 164 12.88 6.94 -5.99
N GLY A 165 11.54 6.94 -6.02
CA GLY A 165 10.75 8.13 -6.25
C GLY A 165 10.89 9.17 -5.14
N GLY A 166 10.82 8.73 -3.88
CA GLY A 166 10.99 9.58 -2.71
C GLY A 166 12.38 10.22 -2.63
N TRP A 167 13.44 9.45 -2.95
CA TRP A 167 14.78 10.01 -3.05
C TRP A 167 14.90 11.06 -4.15
N ALA A 168 14.38 10.78 -5.36
CA ALA A 168 14.45 11.71 -6.48
C ALA A 168 13.74 13.04 -6.18
N ILE A 169 12.53 12.95 -5.63
CA ILE A 169 11.73 14.14 -5.23
C ILE A 169 12.44 14.90 -4.09
N GLY A 170 12.81 14.20 -3.03
CA GLY A 170 13.39 14.81 -1.85
C GLY A 170 14.78 15.42 -2.11
N TYR A 171 15.62 14.75 -2.88
CA TYR A 171 16.94 15.28 -3.24
C TYR A 171 16.83 16.59 -3.99
N ALA A 172 15.99 16.68 -5.01
CA ALA A 172 15.79 17.90 -5.75
C ALA A 172 15.10 18.99 -4.90
N ALA A 173 14.14 18.63 -4.06
CA ALA A 173 13.47 19.57 -3.18
C ALA A 173 14.42 20.21 -2.17
N TYR A 174 15.25 19.42 -1.50
CA TYR A 174 16.11 19.94 -0.42
C TYR A 174 17.46 20.46 -0.88
N ARG A 175 18.01 19.95 -1.99
CA ARG A 175 19.30 20.41 -2.53
C ARG A 175 19.18 21.55 -3.53
N HIS A 176 18.05 21.63 -4.25
CA HIS A 176 17.82 22.61 -5.30
C HIS A 176 16.63 23.53 -5.02
N ASN A 177 16.12 23.54 -3.78
CA ASN A 177 15.00 24.38 -3.32
C ASN A 177 13.76 24.28 -4.22
N LYS A 178 13.45 23.09 -4.71
CA LYS A 178 12.25 22.82 -5.51
C LYS A 178 11.07 22.43 -4.62
N PRO A 179 9.83 22.65 -5.07
CA PRO A 179 8.65 22.20 -4.33
C PRO A 179 8.62 20.68 -4.24
N LEU A 180 8.06 20.12 -3.16
CA LEU A 180 7.82 18.69 -3.02
C LEU A 180 6.64 18.26 -3.93
N ARG A 181 6.91 18.13 -5.22
CA ARG A 181 5.95 17.69 -6.26
C ARG A 181 6.53 16.49 -7.00
N THR A 182 5.66 15.69 -7.63
CA THR A 182 6.09 14.53 -8.41
C THR A 182 7.01 14.93 -9.56
N SER A 183 6.66 16.01 -10.27
CA SER A 183 7.48 16.56 -11.35
C SER A 183 8.89 17.00 -10.91
N THR A 184 9.08 17.28 -9.63
CA THR A 184 10.40 17.62 -9.07
C THR A 184 11.38 16.43 -9.17
N GLY A 185 10.87 15.18 -9.16
CA GLY A 185 11.68 13.99 -9.42
C GLY A 185 12.33 13.97 -10.80
N LEU A 186 11.82 14.78 -11.75
CA LEU A 186 12.41 14.94 -13.09
C LEU A 186 13.58 15.93 -13.15
N TYR A 187 14.02 16.47 -12.00
CA TYR A 187 15.09 17.48 -11.96
C TYR A 187 16.37 17.02 -12.69
N GLY A 188 16.74 15.76 -12.54
CA GLY A 188 17.91 15.19 -13.23
C GLY A 188 17.82 15.21 -14.77
N LEU A 189 16.61 15.27 -15.34
CA LEU A 189 16.36 15.30 -16.77
C LEU A 189 16.08 16.72 -17.29
N LEU A 190 15.33 17.52 -16.54
CA LEU A 190 14.79 18.81 -16.98
C LEU A 190 15.45 20.01 -16.29
N GLY A 191 16.35 19.77 -15.33
CA GLY A 191 17.05 20.82 -14.58
C GLY A 191 16.08 21.77 -13.88
N GLU A 192 16.39 23.06 -13.94
CA GLU A 192 15.60 24.12 -13.28
C GLU A 192 14.13 24.20 -13.74
N ARG A 193 13.83 23.69 -14.94
CA ARG A 193 12.47 23.70 -15.54
C ARG A 193 11.62 22.48 -15.16
N CYS A 194 12.06 21.66 -14.19
CA CYS A 194 11.37 20.41 -13.83
C CYS A 194 9.91 20.57 -13.35
N ASN A 195 9.47 21.77 -13.01
CA ASN A 195 8.08 22.03 -12.60
C ASN A 195 7.29 22.88 -13.61
N ASP A 196 7.92 23.40 -14.68
CA ASP A 196 7.32 24.41 -15.54
C ASP A 196 7.04 23.92 -16.97
N THR A 197 7.51 22.74 -17.35
CA THR A 197 7.29 22.17 -18.69
C THR A 197 5.91 21.52 -18.81
N LEU A 198 5.45 21.32 -20.05
CA LEU A 198 4.23 20.55 -20.33
C LEU A 198 4.34 19.11 -19.81
N VAL A 199 5.51 18.49 -19.95
CA VAL A 199 5.80 17.15 -19.43
C VAL A 199 5.66 17.13 -17.91
N SER A 200 6.18 18.14 -17.21
CA SER A 200 6.05 18.27 -15.76
C SER A 200 4.59 18.35 -15.30
N LYS A 201 3.79 19.16 -16.01
CA LYS A 201 2.35 19.28 -15.71
C LYS A 201 1.60 17.98 -15.98
N ALA A 202 1.92 17.30 -17.07
CA ALA A 202 1.33 15.98 -17.39
C ALA A 202 1.67 14.94 -16.30
N VAL A 203 2.91 14.91 -15.83
CA VAL A 203 3.32 14.02 -14.73
C VAL A 203 2.57 14.33 -13.44
N ASP A 204 2.43 15.62 -13.06
CA ASP A 204 1.69 16.02 -11.86
C ASP A 204 0.19 15.70 -11.99
N VAL A 205 -0.41 15.82 -13.18
CA VAL A 205 -1.81 15.44 -13.46
C VAL A 205 -1.98 13.92 -13.33
N LEU A 206 -1.11 13.13 -13.96
CA LEU A 206 -1.16 11.66 -13.88
C LEU A 206 -0.95 11.17 -12.45
N ALA A 207 -0.04 11.80 -11.71
CA ALA A 207 0.20 11.53 -10.31
C ALA A 207 -1.06 11.78 -9.45
N ALA A 208 -1.74 12.92 -9.66
CA ALA A 208 -2.98 13.23 -8.95
C ALA A 208 -4.10 12.24 -9.29
N ILE A 209 -4.25 11.86 -10.58
CA ILE A 209 -5.22 10.86 -11.02
C ILE A 209 -4.95 9.52 -10.34
N GLY A 210 -3.70 9.04 -10.40
CA GLY A 210 -3.32 7.76 -9.78
C GLY A 210 -3.55 7.75 -8.27
N THR A 211 -3.14 8.81 -7.57
CA THR A 211 -3.29 8.92 -6.12
C THR A 211 -4.77 8.91 -5.70
N ILE A 212 -5.63 9.70 -6.36
CA ILE A 212 -7.08 9.73 -6.04
C ILE A 212 -7.68 8.35 -6.27
N GLY A 213 -7.36 7.68 -7.39
CA GLY A 213 -7.87 6.33 -7.68
C GLY A 213 -7.45 5.30 -6.63
N GLY A 214 -6.16 5.28 -6.28
CA GLY A 214 -5.62 4.39 -5.27
C GLY A 214 -6.25 4.61 -3.88
N VAL A 215 -6.32 5.87 -3.44
CA VAL A 215 -6.94 6.23 -2.15
C VAL A 215 -8.42 5.85 -2.12
N SER A 216 -9.16 6.09 -3.21
CA SER A 216 -10.59 5.71 -3.31
C SER A 216 -10.79 4.21 -3.12
N MET A 217 -9.92 3.37 -3.66
CA MET A 217 -9.94 1.92 -3.46
C MET A 217 -9.77 1.56 -1.97
N MET A 218 -8.81 2.18 -1.27
CA MET A 218 -8.58 1.91 0.15
C MET A 218 -9.76 2.35 1.04
N ILE A 219 -10.38 3.48 0.73
CA ILE A 219 -11.60 3.93 1.41
C ILE A 219 -12.73 2.91 1.20
N GLY A 220 -12.90 2.41 -0.03
CA GLY A 220 -13.89 1.38 -0.34
C GLY A 220 -13.71 0.11 0.48
N LEU A 221 -12.48 -0.40 0.57
CA LEU A 221 -12.14 -1.56 1.42
C LEU A 221 -12.40 -1.27 2.90
N GLY A 222 -12.07 -0.08 3.39
CA GLY A 222 -12.36 0.33 4.76
C GLY A 222 -13.85 0.35 5.07
N VAL A 223 -14.66 0.91 4.18
CA VAL A 223 -16.13 0.93 4.32
C VAL A 223 -16.70 -0.48 4.34
N ALA A 224 -16.22 -1.38 3.45
CA ALA A 224 -16.65 -2.77 3.42
C ALA A 224 -16.30 -3.49 4.73
N SER A 225 -15.06 -3.34 5.21
CA SER A 225 -14.57 -3.94 6.46
C SER A 225 -15.36 -3.47 7.69
N ILE A 226 -15.60 -2.16 7.80
CA ILE A 226 -16.41 -1.59 8.90
C ILE A 226 -17.86 -2.07 8.81
N SER A 227 -18.43 -2.14 7.60
CA SER A 227 -19.81 -2.62 7.42
C SER A 227 -19.96 -4.07 7.91
N TYR A 228 -18.98 -4.92 7.60
CA TYR A 228 -18.99 -6.30 8.08
C TYR A 228 -18.75 -6.40 9.59
N ALA A 229 -17.90 -5.53 10.15
CA ALA A 229 -17.71 -5.44 11.59
C ALA A 229 -19.03 -5.10 12.33
N PHE A 230 -19.84 -4.18 11.80
CA PHE A 230 -21.17 -3.88 12.35
C PHE A 230 -22.07 -5.11 12.37
N GLN A 231 -22.04 -5.91 11.30
CA GLN A 231 -22.81 -7.15 11.25
C GLN A 231 -22.36 -8.16 12.31
N ILE A 232 -21.04 -8.41 12.42
CA ILE A 232 -20.49 -9.40 13.35
C ILE A 232 -20.62 -8.97 14.82
N LEU A 233 -20.34 -7.70 15.12
CA LEU A 233 -20.26 -7.21 16.51
C LEU A 233 -21.62 -6.79 17.08
N PHE A 234 -22.49 -6.23 16.24
CA PHE A 234 -23.74 -5.62 16.68
C PHE A 234 -24.98 -6.26 16.05
N GLY A 235 -24.84 -7.21 15.13
CA GLY A 235 -25.92 -7.84 14.40
C GLY A 235 -26.64 -6.88 13.43
N ILE A 236 -25.99 -5.77 13.04
CA ILE A 236 -26.56 -4.73 12.20
C ILE A 236 -26.02 -4.86 10.78
N GLU A 237 -26.88 -5.21 9.83
CA GLU A 237 -26.52 -5.21 8.41
C GLU A 237 -26.73 -3.81 7.82
N LEU A 238 -25.62 -3.20 7.38
CA LEU A 238 -25.63 -1.85 6.83
C LEU A 238 -25.99 -1.86 5.34
N GLY A 239 -27.14 -1.32 4.99
CA GLY A 239 -27.52 -1.05 3.60
C GLY A 239 -26.71 0.08 2.97
N ALA A 240 -27.05 0.44 1.72
CA ALA A 240 -26.35 1.48 0.95
C ALA A 240 -26.22 2.82 1.71
N THR A 241 -27.29 3.25 2.39
CA THR A 241 -27.29 4.48 3.20
C THR A 241 -26.28 4.43 4.35
N GLY A 242 -26.18 3.29 5.06
CA GLY A 242 -25.22 3.10 6.14
C GLY A 242 -23.78 3.15 5.64
N LYS A 243 -23.49 2.46 4.52
CA LYS A 243 -22.16 2.50 3.88
C LYS A 243 -21.79 3.90 3.41
N PHE A 244 -22.74 4.63 2.83
CA PHE A 244 -22.55 6.04 2.45
C PHE A 244 -22.26 6.93 3.66
N SER A 245 -22.96 6.72 4.79
CA SER A 245 -22.72 7.46 6.02
C SER A 245 -21.30 7.24 6.57
N ILE A 246 -20.80 6.01 6.55
CA ILE A 246 -19.40 5.71 6.93
C ILE A 246 -18.43 6.46 6.02
N MET A 247 -18.64 6.40 4.69
CA MET A 247 -17.80 7.11 3.73
C MET A 247 -17.82 8.62 3.98
N LEU A 248 -18.99 9.20 4.25
CA LEU A 248 -19.14 10.62 4.56
C LEU A 248 -18.39 10.98 5.87
N CYS A 249 -18.50 10.16 6.90
CA CYS A 249 -17.73 10.33 8.14
C CYS A 249 -16.21 10.35 7.86
N PHE A 250 -15.71 9.45 7.02
CA PHE A 250 -14.30 9.44 6.62
C PHE A 250 -13.88 10.74 5.95
N ILE A 251 -14.67 11.21 4.97
CA ILE A 251 -14.41 12.46 4.25
C ILE A 251 -14.42 13.66 5.21
N LEU A 252 -15.40 13.74 6.11
CA LEU A 252 -15.50 14.82 7.09
C LEU A 252 -14.33 14.81 8.07
N THR A 253 -13.97 13.64 8.58
CA THR A 253 -12.80 13.49 9.48
C THR A 253 -11.52 13.96 8.80
N TYR A 254 -11.33 13.59 7.53
CA TYR A 254 -10.21 14.06 6.72
C TYR A 254 -10.21 15.59 6.55
N ILE A 255 -11.33 16.17 6.14
CA ILE A 255 -11.44 17.63 5.95
C ILE A 255 -11.13 18.38 7.25
N ILE A 256 -11.68 17.94 8.37
CA ILE A 256 -11.43 18.52 9.68
C ILE A 256 -9.94 18.39 10.04
N SER A 257 -9.38 17.21 9.89
CA SER A 257 -7.97 16.95 10.20
C SER A 257 -7.02 17.82 9.39
N THR A 258 -7.26 17.92 8.08
CA THR A 258 -6.43 18.74 7.18
C THR A 258 -6.58 20.25 7.45
N SER A 259 -7.79 20.71 7.77
CA SER A 259 -8.08 22.13 7.99
C SER A 259 -7.57 22.66 9.35
N THR A 260 -7.53 21.80 10.35
CA THR A 260 -7.13 22.19 11.72
C THR A 260 -5.63 22.11 11.97
N GLY A 261 -4.85 21.57 11.03
CA GLY A 261 -3.40 21.44 11.18
C GLY A 261 -3.00 20.56 12.37
N LEU A 262 -3.80 19.57 12.72
CA LEU A 262 -3.65 18.70 13.89
C LEU A 262 -2.49 17.70 13.77
N ALA A 263 -1.31 18.15 13.35
CA ALA A 263 -0.11 17.32 13.23
C ALA A 263 0.18 16.46 14.49
N ARG A 264 -0.21 16.95 15.68
CA ARG A 264 -0.07 16.18 16.93
C ARG A 264 -1.11 15.07 17.04
N GLY A 265 -2.38 15.34 16.69
CA GLY A 265 -3.45 14.34 16.75
C GLY A 265 -3.20 13.17 15.81
N MET A 266 -2.74 13.46 14.60
CA MET A 266 -2.37 12.45 13.59
C MET A 266 -1.22 11.56 14.03
N ARG A 267 -0.20 12.14 14.66
CA ARG A 267 0.91 11.37 15.20
C ARG A 267 0.41 10.34 16.23
N TYR A 268 -0.45 10.76 17.17
CA TYR A 268 -1.01 9.86 18.17
C TYR A 268 -1.89 8.76 17.56
N LEU A 269 -2.73 9.09 16.57
CA LEU A 269 -3.55 8.11 15.87
C LEU A 269 -2.68 7.11 15.10
N SER A 270 -1.66 7.57 14.38
CA SER A 270 -0.71 6.70 13.66
C SER A 270 0.05 5.77 14.60
N GLU A 271 0.59 6.31 15.69
CA GLU A 271 1.30 5.52 16.70
C GLU A 271 0.34 4.50 17.35
N SER A 272 -0.90 4.91 17.71
CA SER A 272 -1.93 4.02 18.26
C SER A 272 -2.29 2.90 17.31
N ASN A 273 -2.55 3.21 16.03
CA ASN A 273 -2.86 2.21 15.01
C ASN A 273 -1.71 1.21 14.82
N GLY A 274 -0.47 1.71 14.81
CA GLY A 274 0.72 0.85 14.76
C GLY A 274 0.79 -0.13 15.93
N TYR A 275 0.52 0.33 17.16
CA TYR A 275 0.49 -0.55 18.33
C TYR A 275 -0.68 -1.54 18.28
N ILE A 276 -1.86 -1.12 17.83
CA ILE A 276 -3.02 -2.00 17.65
C ILE A 276 -2.70 -3.09 16.65
N THR A 277 -2.13 -2.73 15.49
CA THR A 277 -1.79 -3.69 14.44
C THR A 277 -0.72 -4.69 14.90
N LEU A 278 0.31 -4.21 15.63
CA LEU A 278 1.29 -5.11 16.26
C LEU A 278 0.64 -6.01 17.32
N GLY A 279 -0.26 -5.44 18.14
CA GLY A 279 -1.03 -6.22 19.11
C GLY A 279 -1.84 -7.34 18.44
N LEU A 280 -2.51 -7.04 17.32
CA LEU A 280 -3.22 -8.05 16.52
C LEU A 280 -2.27 -9.12 15.96
N LEU A 281 -1.09 -8.73 15.46
CA LEU A 281 -0.09 -9.71 14.99
C LEU A 281 0.30 -10.70 16.09
N PHE A 282 0.61 -10.19 17.28
CA PHE A 282 0.96 -11.05 18.43
C PHE A 282 -0.24 -11.85 18.94
N ALA A 283 -1.45 -11.30 18.91
CA ALA A 283 -2.66 -12.01 19.26
C ALA A 283 -2.89 -13.21 18.34
N VAL A 284 -2.77 -13.01 17.02
CA VAL A 284 -2.90 -14.09 16.04
C VAL A 284 -1.80 -15.15 16.21
N LEU A 285 -0.57 -14.72 16.49
CA LEU A 285 0.55 -15.63 16.72
C LEU A 285 0.37 -16.53 17.97
N ILE A 286 -0.25 -15.97 19.04
CA ILE A 286 -0.34 -16.64 20.35
C ILE A 286 -1.69 -17.35 20.53
N LEU A 287 -2.79 -16.71 20.09
CA LEU A 287 -4.15 -17.19 20.33
C LEU A 287 -4.71 -18.02 19.17
N GLY A 288 -4.06 -17.98 18.00
CA GLY A 288 -4.47 -18.75 16.83
C GLY A 288 -4.45 -20.27 17.12
N ALA A 289 -5.35 -21.02 16.49
CA ALA A 289 -5.41 -22.46 16.65
C ALA A 289 -4.23 -23.19 15.99
N THR A 290 -3.48 -22.50 15.13
CA THR A 290 -2.28 -23.04 14.47
C THR A 290 -1.14 -23.21 15.48
N PRO A 291 -0.48 -24.38 15.54
CA PRO A 291 0.63 -24.57 16.46
C PRO A 291 1.72 -23.52 16.30
N PHE A 292 2.14 -22.91 17.39
CA PHE A 292 3.17 -21.83 17.39
C PHE A 292 4.45 -22.25 16.64
N THR A 293 4.93 -23.47 16.86
CA THR A 293 6.12 -24.00 16.17
C THR A 293 5.93 -24.10 14.65
N TYR A 294 4.71 -24.38 14.18
CA TYR A 294 4.41 -24.38 12.75
C TYR A 294 4.53 -23.00 12.16
N VAL A 295 4.01 -21.97 12.84
CA VAL A 295 4.09 -20.58 12.38
C VAL A 295 5.55 -20.10 12.33
N ILE A 296 6.35 -20.40 13.36
CA ILE A 296 7.79 -20.03 13.38
C ILE A 296 8.55 -20.73 12.26
N ASN A 297 8.32 -22.02 12.04
CA ASN A 297 8.93 -22.75 10.94
C ASN A 297 8.51 -22.19 9.58
N MET A 298 7.25 -21.76 9.44
CA MET A 298 6.73 -21.12 8.23
C MET A 298 7.44 -19.80 7.95
N ILE A 299 7.66 -18.95 8.95
CA ILE A 299 8.43 -17.69 8.81
C ILE A 299 9.81 -17.99 8.22
N MET A 300 10.52 -18.98 8.77
CA MET A 300 11.87 -19.36 8.30
C MET A 300 11.84 -19.91 6.87
N GLN A 301 10.88 -20.77 6.56
CA GLN A 301 10.74 -21.36 5.23
C GLN A 301 10.38 -20.32 4.18
N VAL A 302 9.40 -19.46 4.46
CA VAL A 302 8.99 -18.36 3.55
C VAL A 302 10.15 -17.41 3.30
N ALA A 303 10.94 -17.06 4.33
CA ALA A 303 12.12 -16.22 4.17
C ALA A 303 13.16 -16.86 3.24
N GLY A 304 13.45 -18.15 3.41
CA GLY A 304 14.36 -18.90 2.56
C GLY A 304 13.89 -18.99 1.11
N GLU A 305 12.63 -19.34 0.90
CA GLU A 305 12.03 -19.42 -0.45
C GLU A 305 11.93 -18.04 -1.11
N PHE A 306 11.63 -17.00 -0.35
CA PHE A 306 11.62 -15.61 -0.85
C PHE A 306 12.99 -15.24 -1.44
N LEU A 307 14.06 -15.45 -0.70
CA LEU A 307 15.42 -15.14 -1.15
C LEU A 307 15.84 -15.97 -2.38
N PHE A 308 15.49 -17.25 -2.38
CA PHE A 308 15.87 -18.17 -3.46
C PHE A 308 15.14 -17.88 -4.77
N ARG A 309 13.81 -17.62 -4.71
CA ARG A 309 12.97 -17.41 -5.88
C ARG A 309 12.83 -15.93 -6.30
N LEU A 310 13.51 -15.03 -5.60
CA LEU A 310 13.45 -13.58 -5.88
C LEU A 310 13.68 -13.24 -7.36
N PRO A 311 14.75 -13.72 -8.05
CA PRO A 311 15.00 -13.37 -9.45
C PRO A 311 13.89 -13.80 -10.40
N GLN A 312 13.27 -14.96 -10.16
CA GLN A 312 12.20 -15.50 -10.99
C GLN A 312 10.97 -14.58 -10.99
N ASN A 313 10.61 -14.01 -9.82
CA ASN A 313 9.41 -13.18 -9.70
C ASN A 313 9.57 -11.80 -10.32
N LEU A 314 10.80 -11.25 -10.32
CA LEU A 314 11.04 -9.89 -10.78
C LEU A 314 10.69 -9.66 -12.25
N LEU A 315 10.85 -10.68 -13.09
CA LEU A 315 10.66 -10.60 -14.53
C LEU A 315 9.71 -11.69 -15.07
N TRP A 316 8.88 -12.25 -14.19
CA TRP A 316 7.95 -13.29 -14.61
C TRP A 316 6.77 -12.72 -15.39
N THR A 317 6.89 -12.78 -16.71
CA THR A 317 5.87 -12.29 -17.64
C THR A 317 4.82 -13.34 -18.01
N ASP A 318 4.97 -14.58 -17.55
CA ASP A 318 4.13 -15.71 -17.93
C ASP A 318 4.05 -15.90 -19.47
N ALA A 319 5.19 -15.69 -20.15
CA ALA A 319 5.26 -15.66 -21.62
C ALA A 319 4.99 -17.03 -22.27
N GLY A 320 5.10 -18.11 -21.53
CA GLY A 320 4.77 -19.47 -22.00
C GLY A 320 3.28 -19.75 -22.08
N ASN A 321 2.45 -18.93 -21.46
CA ASN A 321 1.00 -19.07 -21.47
C ASN A 321 0.41 -18.24 -22.61
N PHE A 322 -0.28 -18.89 -23.56
CA PHE A 322 -0.92 -18.22 -24.70
C PHE A 322 -2.27 -17.57 -24.34
N GLU A 323 -2.86 -17.96 -23.21
CA GLU A 323 -4.08 -17.38 -22.68
C GLU A 323 -3.81 -16.03 -21.97
N PRO A 324 -4.84 -15.19 -21.78
CA PRO A 324 -4.69 -13.94 -21.04
C PRO A 324 -4.04 -14.19 -19.68
N ARG A 325 -3.05 -13.36 -19.32
CA ARG A 325 -2.27 -13.43 -18.09
C ARG A 325 -3.10 -12.96 -16.89
N GLU A 326 -4.24 -13.62 -16.64
CA GLU A 326 -5.23 -13.17 -15.68
C GLU A 326 -4.67 -13.11 -14.26
N TRP A 327 -3.93 -14.16 -13.85
CA TRP A 327 -3.38 -14.17 -12.50
C TRP A 327 -2.26 -13.15 -12.32
N SER A 328 -1.24 -13.13 -13.19
CA SER A 328 -0.14 -12.17 -13.08
C SER A 328 -0.62 -10.73 -13.26
N GLY A 329 -1.63 -10.51 -14.10
CA GLY A 329 -2.28 -9.23 -14.30
C GLY A 329 -3.02 -8.73 -13.06
N SER A 330 -3.74 -9.62 -12.38
CA SER A 330 -4.51 -9.31 -11.18
C SER A 330 -3.63 -9.10 -9.94
N TRP A 331 -2.42 -9.65 -9.93
CA TRP A 331 -1.51 -9.59 -8.79
C TRP A 331 -0.25 -8.76 -9.10
N PHE A 332 0.73 -9.30 -9.77
CA PHE A 332 2.02 -8.63 -9.94
C PHE A 332 1.91 -7.29 -10.67
N ILE A 333 1.22 -7.29 -11.82
CA ILE A 333 1.04 -6.07 -12.63
C ILE A 333 0.20 -5.04 -11.88
N PHE A 334 -0.88 -5.50 -11.26
CA PHE A 334 -1.76 -4.66 -10.44
C PHE A 334 -0.97 -4.02 -9.28
N TYR A 335 -0.23 -4.80 -8.50
CA TYR A 335 0.52 -4.28 -7.35
C TYR A 335 1.59 -3.27 -7.75
N ILE A 336 2.31 -3.51 -8.84
CA ILE A 336 3.31 -2.55 -9.34
C ILE A 336 2.64 -1.25 -9.76
N LEU A 337 1.56 -1.30 -10.56
CA LEU A 337 0.82 -0.10 -10.99
C LEU A 337 0.21 0.65 -9.82
N TRP A 338 -0.40 -0.09 -8.89
CA TRP A 338 -0.98 0.47 -7.69
C TRP A 338 0.07 1.20 -6.86
N ASN A 339 1.23 0.59 -6.63
CA ASN A 339 2.33 1.24 -5.91
C ASN A 339 2.91 2.45 -6.68
N ILE A 340 3.02 2.39 -8.02
CA ILE A 340 3.41 3.56 -8.82
C ILE A 340 2.47 4.74 -8.57
N SER A 341 1.16 4.49 -8.46
CA SER A 341 0.17 5.53 -8.19
C SER A 341 0.34 6.19 -6.81
N TYR A 342 0.94 5.48 -5.85
CA TYR A 342 1.23 5.98 -4.50
C TYR A 342 2.61 6.63 -4.35
N VAL A 343 3.52 6.50 -5.32
CA VAL A 343 4.85 7.14 -5.26
C VAL A 343 4.78 8.64 -4.97
N PRO A 344 3.87 9.43 -5.58
CA PRO A 344 3.77 10.86 -5.31
C PRO A 344 3.51 11.18 -3.85
N TYR A 345 2.61 10.44 -3.25
CA TYR A 345 2.16 10.61 -1.88
C TYR A 345 3.15 10.00 -0.88
N THR A 346 3.33 8.69 -0.95
CA THR A 346 4.19 7.93 0.00
C THR A 346 5.66 8.34 -0.16
N GLY A 347 6.15 8.49 -1.39
CA GLY A 347 7.54 8.92 -1.65
C GLY A 347 7.81 10.32 -1.13
N GLY A 348 6.86 11.26 -1.29
CA GLY A 348 6.94 12.61 -0.74
C GLY A 348 6.96 12.62 0.79
N PHE A 349 6.10 11.82 1.43
CA PHE A 349 6.09 11.64 2.87
C PHE A 349 7.41 11.07 3.40
N ILE A 350 7.89 9.95 2.81
CA ILE A 350 9.14 9.33 3.22
C ILE A 350 10.32 10.29 3.05
N ALA A 351 10.36 11.07 1.96
CA ALA A 351 11.37 12.10 1.75
C ALA A 351 11.35 13.14 2.87
N ARG A 352 10.16 13.57 3.30
CA ARG A 352 9.99 14.58 4.35
C ARG A 352 10.53 14.11 5.70
N ILE A 353 10.18 12.90 6.13
CA ILE A 353 10.61 12.36 7.42
C ILE A 353 12.09 11.91 7.43
N SER A 354 12.71 11.83 6.26
CA SER A 354 14.08 11.33 6.10
C SER A 354 15.13 12.42 5.86
N ARG A 355 14.75 13.68 5.98
CA ARG A 355 15.67 14.81 5.81
C ARG A 355 16.90 14.66 6.72
N GLY A 356 18.10 14.90 6.19
CA GLY A 356 19.38 14.74 6.89
C GLY A 356 19.95 13.32 6.91
N ARG A 357 19.20 12.30 6.44
CA ARG A 357 19.71 10.90 6.33
C ARG A 357 20.52 10.70 5.08
N THR A 358 21.44 9.75 5.14
CA THR A 358 22.22 9.33 3.97
C THR A 358 21.37 8.49 3.01
N MET A 359 21.77 8.43 1.74
CA MET A 359 21.10 7.60 0.72
C MET A 359 20.98 6.14 1.16
N ARG A 360 22.05 5.58 1.74
CA ARG A 360 22.05 4.20 2.23
C ARG A 360 21.03 4.00 3.36
N GLU A 361 21.06 4.86 4.38
CA GLU A 361 20.08 4.80 5.47
C GLU A 361 18.66 4.91 4.96
N PHE A 362 18.42 5.87 4.05
CA PHE A 362 17.11 6.10 3.45
C PHE A 362 16.61 4.86 2.73
N VAL A 363 17.40 4.29 1.81
CA VAL A 363 16.99 3.13 1.01
C VAL A 363 16.85 1.88 1.89
N CYS A 364 17.85 1.60 2.74
CA CYS A 364 17.79 0.43 3.61
C CYS A 364 16.58 0.49 4.55
N GLY A 365 16.32 1.64 5.17
CA GLY A 365 15.16 1.81 6.05
C GLY A 365 13.83 1.70 5.30
N THR A 366 13.72 2.36 4.14
CA THR A 366 12.47 2.37 3.36
C THR A 366 12.15 0.99 2.76
N VAL A 367 13.16 0.19 2.40
CA VAL A 367 12.93 -1.11 1.75
C VAL A 367 12.94 -2.25 2.77
N LEU A 368 13.98 -2.35 3.61
CA LEU A 368 14.18 -3.54 4.45
C LEU A 368 13.22 -3.60 5.63
N VAL A 369 12.89 -2.45 6.24
CA VAL A 369 11.99 -2.43 7.41
C VAL A 369 10.57 -2.89 7.02
N PRO A 370 9.91 -2.30 6.01
CA PRO A 370 8.60 -2.77 5.60
C PRO A 370 8.61 -4.19 5.03
N LEU A 371 9.65 -4.58 4.29
CA LEU A 371 9.77 -5.95 3.77
C LEU A 371 9.82 -6.97 4.91
N PHE A 372 10.61 -6.71 5.95
CA PHE A 372 10.68 -7.59 7.13
C PHE A 372 9.33 -7.69 7.84
N MET A 373 8.64 -6.57 8.00
CA MET A 373 7.31 -6.57 8.62
C MET A 373 6.27 -7.28 7.77
N THR A 374 6.34 -7.13 6.44
CA THR A 374 5.49 -7.86 5.49
C THR A 374 5.71 -9.37 5.59
N LEU A 375 6.97 -9.80 5.69
CA LEU A 375 7.32 -11.20 5.90
C LEU A 375 6.69 -11.75 7.17
N LEU A 376 6.84 -11.06 8.30
CA LEU A 376 6.25 -11.48 9.57
C LEU A 376 4.73 -11.50 9.50
N TRP A 377 4.13 -10.44 8.96
CA TRP A 377 2.69 -10.28 8.87
C TRP A 377 2.04 -11.42 8.09
N PHE A 378 2.43 -11.59 6.83
CA PHE A 378 1.83 -12.62 5.98
C PHE A 378 2.18 -14.03 6.42
N SER A 379 3.35 -14.25 7.02
CA SER A 379 3.68 -15.57 7.57
C SER A 379 2.79 -15.91 8.75
N VAL A 380 2.51 -14.99 9.65
CA VAL A 380 1.64 -15.24 10.82
C VAL A 380 0.18 -15.39 10.39
N TRP A 381 -0.36 -14.41 9.67
CA TRP A 381 -1.76 -14.43 9.25
C TRP A 381 -2.05 -15.53 8.23
N GLY A 382 -1.19 -15.66 7.22
CA GLY A 382 -1.34 -16.67 6.17
C GLY A 382 -1.18 -18.10 6.69
N SER A 383 -0.28 -18.34 7.66
CA SER A 383 -0.19 -19.65 8.31
C SER A 383 -1.50 -19.99 9.00
N ASN A 384 -2.11 -19.06 9.73
CA ASN A 384 -3.36 -19.31 10.44
C ASN A 384 -4.53 -19.51 9.45
N SER A 385 -4.72 -18.61 8.48
CA SER A 385 -5.82 -18.72 7.53
C SER A 385 -5.74 -20.01 6.68
N CYS A 386 -4.55 -20.31 6.16
CA CYS A 386 -4.35 -21.54 5.38
C CYS A 386 -4.50 -22.81 6.23
N TYR A 387 -4.02 -22.80 7.47
CA TYR A 387 -4.16 -23.95 8.37
C TYR A 387 -5.62 -24.23 8.70
N GLU A 388 -6.39 -23.21 9.11
CA GLU A 388 -7.81 -23.33 9.41
C GLU A 388 -8.62 -23.85 8.21
N GLN A 389 -8.34 -23.29 7.01
CA GLN A 389 -8.98 -23.74 5.77
C GLN A 389 -8.65 -25.20 5.43
N LEU A 390 -7.36 -25.56 5.45
CA LEU A 390 -6.91 -26.90 5.04
C LEU A 390 -7.28 -28.00 6.05
N LYS A 391 -7.48 -27.64 7.32
CA LYS A 391 -8.00 -28.56 8.34
C LYS A 391 -9.52 -28.70 8.30
N GLY A 392 -10.20 -27.86 7.51
CA GLY A 392 -11.66 -27.84 7.43
C GLY A 392 -12.34 -27.26 8.66
N PHE A 393 -11.62 -26.48 9.46
CA PHE A 393 -12.20 -25.82 10.64
C PHE A 393 -13.00 -24.57 10.26
N LEU A 394 -12.53 -23.81 9.26
CA LEU A 394 -13.19 -22.60 8.76
C LEU A 394 -13.25 -22.63 7.22
N PRO A 395 -14.43 -22.37 6.59
CA PRO A 395 -14.58 -22.29 5.14
C PRO A 395 -14.17 -20.89 4.62
N LEU A 396 -12.90 -20.52 4.81
CA LEU A 396 -12.41 -19.17 4.49
C LEU A 396 -12.33 -18.93 2.99
N TRP A 397 -12.00 -19.95 2.19
CA TRP A 397 -11.84 -19.81 0.74
C TRP A 397 -13.13 -19.39 0.04
N GLU A 398 -14.24 -20.00 0.39
CA GLU A 398 -15.56 -19.68 -0.15
C GLU A 398 -15.97 -18.24 0.16
N THR A 399 -15.58 -17.76 1.33
CA THR A 399 -15.87 -16.39 1.79
C THR A 399 -15.01 -15.37 1.08
N VAL A 400 -13.71 -15.64 0.96
CA VAL A 400 -12.71 -14.71 0.37
C VAL A 400 -13.04 -14.35 -1.07
N GLN A 401 -13.58 -15.31 -1.86
CA GLN A 401 -13.91 -15.07 -3.27
C GLN A 401 -14.89 -13.93 -3.51
N GLY A 402 -15.79 -13.65 -2.56
CA GLY A 402 -16.78 -12.57 -2.66
C GLY A 402 -16.46 -11.35 -1.82
N SER A 403 -15.78 -11.53 -0.69
CA SER A 403 -15.62 -10.51 0.33
C SER A 403 -14.35 -10.75 1.16
N PRO A 404 -13.19 -10.34 0.65
CA PRO A 404 -11.90 -10.63 1.32
C PRO A 404 -11.82 -10.06 2.74
N GLU A 405 -12.52 -8.96 3.03
CA GLU A 405 -12.59 -8.34 4.35
C GLU A 405 -13.22 -9.24 5.42
N GLN A 406 -14.08 -10.17 5.01
CA GLN A 406 -14.76 -11.07 5.93
C GLN A 406 -13.80 -12.11 6.52
N ALA A 407 -12.81 -12.57 5.74
CA ALA A 407 -11.84 -13.58 6.19
C ALA A 407 -11.12 -13.17 7.47
N LEU A 408 -10.78 -11.89 7.59
CA LEU A 408 -10.14 -11.32 8.77
C LEU A 408 -11.00 -11.55 10.03
N TYR A 409 -12.27 -11.17 9.97
CA TYR A 409 -13.18 -11.24 11.11
C TYR A 409 -13.59 -12.68 11.45
N ILE A 410 -13.78 -13.52 10.44
CA ILE A 410 -14.09 -14.95 10.64
C ILE A 410 -12.91 -15.63 11.35
N LEU A 411 -11.68 -15.35 10.89
CA LEU A 411 -10.48 -15.90 11.49
C LEU A 411 -10.32 -15.40 12.94
N LEU A 412 -10.42 -14.10 13.19
CA LEU A 412 -10.31 -13.53 14.55
C LEU A 412 -11.43 -14.03 15.46
N GLY A 413 -12.66 -14.13 14.93
CA GLY A 413 -13.82 -14.60 15.67
C GLY A 413 -13.71 -16.05 16.16
N SER A 414 -12.90 -16.89 15.49
CA SER A 414 -12.66 -18.28 15.88
C SER A 414 -11.68 -18.43 17.05
N PHE A 415 -10.92 -17.38 17.37
CA PHE A 415 -9.90 -17.44 18.43
C PHE A 415 -10.50 -17.20 19.82
N PRO A 416 -9.81 -17.59 20.91
CA PRO A 416 -10.15 -17.14 22.25
C PRO A 416 -10.28 -15.61 22.30
N PHE A 417 -11.33 -15.10 22.94
CA PHE A 417 -11.67 -13.67 22.95
C PHE A 417 -11.99 -13.07 21.57
N GLY A 418 -12.48 -13.86 20.64
CA GLY A 418 -12.69 -13.48 19.23
C GLY A 418 -13.48 -12.19 19.05
N SER A 419 -14.58 -11.98 19.82
CA SER A 419 -15.36 -10.73 19.77
C SER A 419 -14.51 -9.49 20.15
N VAL A 420 -13.60 -9.62 21.13
CA VAL A 420 -12.69 -8.54 21.51
C VAL A 420 -11.68 -8.26 20.40
N LEU A 421 -11.13 -9.30 19.79
CA LEU A 421 -10.19 -9.15 18.68
C LEU A 421 -10.85 -8.52 17.45
N CYS A 422 -12.08 -8.92 17.12
CA CYS A 422 -12.88 -8.28 16.06
C CYS A 422 -13.16 -6.81 16.37
N PHE A 423 -13.44 -6.46 17.63
CA PHE A 423 -13.64 -5.07 18.04
C PHE A 423 -12.35 -4.24 17.94
N ILE A 424 -11.21 -4.82 18.30
CA ILE A 424 -9.89 -4.18 18.13
C ILE A 424 -9.60 -3.94 16.64
N ALA A 425 -9.86 -4.91 15.77
CA ALA A 425 -9.73 -4.76 14.32
C ALA A 425 -10.66 -3.67 13.78
N PHE A 426 -11.91 -3.62 14.25
CA PHE A 426 -12.87 -2.55 13.91
C PHE A 426 -12.33 -1.15 14.27
N ILE A 427 -11.77 -0.96 15.46
CA ILE A 427 -11.15 0.31 15.86
C ILE A 427 -9.99 0.65 14.94
N CYS A 428 -9.14 -0.33 14.60
CA CYS A 428 -8.04 -0.14 13.67
C CYS A 428 -8.53 0.47 12.34
N PHE A 429 -9.66 -0.01 11.80
CA PHE A 429 -10.22 0.52 10.55
C PHE A 429 -10.85 1.90 10.68
N LEU A 430 -11.30 2.32 11.85
CA LEU A 430 -11.79 3.68 12.07
C LEU A 430 -10.66 4.72 11.98
N ASP A 431 -9.45 4.36 12.36
CA ASP A 431 -8.29 5.25 12.36
C ASP A 431 -7.63 5.38 10.98
N PHE A 432 -7.75 4.39 10.10
CA PHE A 432 -7.09 4.34 8.79
C PHE A 432 -7.36 5.52 7.86
N PRO A 433 -8.59 6.04 7.71
CA PRO A 433 -8.86 7.14 6.79
C PRO A 433 -8.10 8.42 7.14
N VAL A 434 -7.83 8.64 8.42
CA VAL A 434 -7.04 9.78 8.89
C VAL A 434 -5.58 9.62 8.50
N LEU A 435 -5.08 8.37 8.42
CA LEU A 435 -3.69 8.04 8.14
C LEU A 435 -3.36 8.07 6.63
N ILE A 436 -4.30 7.64 5.79
CA ILE A 436 -4.09 7.54 4.33
C ILE A 436 -4.15 8.91 3.66
N LEU A 437 -4.84 9.88 4.25
CA LEU A 437 -5.16 11.13 3.59
C LEU A 437 -4.26 12.32 4.03
N HIS A 438 -3.26 12.09 4.86
CA HIS A 438 -2.26 13.06 5.33
C HIS A 438 -0.85 12.78 4.87
#